data_d1eb13a3be43bd2a51a07e1550b5f28a
#
_entry.id   d1eb13a3be43bd2a51a07e1550b5f28a
#
_cell.length_a   1.000
_cell.length_b   1.000
_cell.length_c   1.000
_cell.angle_alpha   90.00
_cell.angle_beta   90.00
_cell.angle_gamma   90.00
#
_symmetry.space_group_name_H-M   'P 1'
#
loop_
_entity.id
_entity.type
_entity.pdbx_description
1 polymer ?
#
loop_
_entity_poly.entity_id
_entity_poly.type
_entity_poly.pdbx_seq_one_letter_code
_entity_poly.pdbx_strand_id
1 'polypeptide(L)'
;MSHFAMYPTFVMFMGMVVAVVLTMILTPLFIRFLQKKHIGQQVRADGPQSHLVKQGTPTMGGVMMLIAATVAVLIMCKVTPALIALIVATLLTGALGFVDDAAKVINKRSLGLTPHAKLIGQFAIATAFVLVAVNALGVPPTIDIPFITTLDLGALTTTLTFGDTQIIIPWLYLIIIDILIAGMSNATNLTDGLDGLAAGTVMVVMLVMAAIAYRYDMLDASVFAAALAGSCIGCLLYTSPSP
;
A
#
# COMPACT_ATOMS: atom_id res chain seq x y z
N MET A 1 24.62 -18.39 -6.87
CA MET A 1 24.08 -17.24 -6.11
C MET A 1 25.24 -16.66 -5.33
N SER A 2 25.48 -15.36 -5.45
CA SER A 2 26.61 -14.68 -4.80
C SER A 2 26.48 -14.77 -3.26
N HIS A 3 27.62 -14.78 -2.56
CA HIS A 3 27.70 -14.80 -1.10
C HIS A 3 26.79 -13.75 -0.41
N PHE A 4 26.55 -12.62 -1.06
CA PHE A 4 25.70 -11.53 -0.54
C PHE A 4 24.21 -11.88 -0.43
N ALA A 5 23.69 -12.77 -1.29
CA ALA A 5 22.30 -13.22 -1.23
C ALA A 5 21.98 -14.11 -0.01
N MET A 6 23.00 -14.50 0.78
CA MET A 6 22.85 -15.27 2.01
C MET A 6 22.46 -14.41 3.21
N TYR A 7 22.61 -13.08 3.15
CA TYR A 7 22.28 -12.18 4.25
C TYR A 7 20.88 -11.58 4.08
N PRO A 8 19.91 -11.92 4.94
CA PRO A 8 18.54 -11.39 4.85
C PRO A 8 18.48 -9.85 4.84
N THR A 9 19.31 -9.20 5.66
CA THR A 9 19.42 -7.73 5.70
C THR A 9 19.88 -7.15 4.36
N PHE A 10 20.81 -7.81 3.67
CA PHE A 10 21.24 -7.38 2.35
C PHE A 10 20.09 -7.42 1.33
N VAL A 11 19.29 -8.49 1.34
CA VAL A 11 18.13 -8.63 0.44
C VAL A 11 17.10 -7.51 0.69
N MET A 12 16.84 -7.22 1.97
CA MET A 12 15.92 -6.16 2.38
C MET A 12 16.40 -4.77 1.90
N PHE A 13 17.66 -4.40 2.16
CA PHE A 13 18.21 -3.12 1.74
C PHE A 13 18.33 -3.00 0.22
N MET A 14 18.70 -4.07 -0.46
CA MET A 14 18.76 -4.07 -1.92
C MET A 14 17.37 -3.93 -2.54
N GLY A 15 16.34 -4.56 -1.96
CA GLY A 15 14.95 -4.37 -2.36
C GLY A 15 14.52 -2.90 -2.27
N MET A 16 14.90 -2.24 -1.19
CA MET A 16 14.65 -0.80 -1.01
C MET A 16 15.39 0.02 -2.08
N VAL A 17 16.69 -0.21 -2.30
CA VAL A 17 17.50 0.52 -3.29
C VAL A 17 16.96 0.32 -4.71
N VAL A 18 16.61 -0.92 -5.08
CA VAL A 18 16.02 -1.22 -6.39
C VAL A 18 14.71 -0.47 -6.57
N ALA A 19 13.85 -0.41 -5.54
CA ALA A 19 12.60 0.33 -5.59
C ALA A 19 12.82 1.85 -5.74
N VAL A 20 13.82 2.44 -5.05
CA VAL A 20 14.22 3.84 -5.23
C VAL A 20 14.57 4.11 -6.68
N VAL A 21 15.50 3.32 -7.24
CA VAL A 21 16.00 3.51 -8.60
C VAL A 21 14.88 3.34 -9.64
N LEU A 22 14.06 2.30 -9.50
CA LEU A 22 12.92 2.08 -10.38
C LEU A 22 11.94 3.24 -10.33
N THR A 23 11.60 3.74 -9.13
CA THR A 23 10.68 4.88 -8.99
C THR A 23 11.25 6.13 -9.63
N MET A 24 12.54 6.43 -9.42
CA MET A 24 13.22 7.58 -10.04
C MET A 24 13.23 7.52 -11.57
N ILE A 25 13.29 6.33 -12.15
CA ILE A 25 13.25 6.13 -13.61
C ILE A 25 11.80 6.19 -14.13
N LEU A 26 10.87 5.49 -13.48
CA LEU A 26 9.49 5.34 -13.98
C LEU A 26 8.67 6.61 -13.80
N THR A 27 8.84 7.35 -12.71
CA THR A 27 8.05 8.55 -12.42
C THR A 27 8.15 9.62 -13.50
N PRO A 28 9.34 10.06 -13.96
CA PRO A 28 9.44 11.07 -15.02
C PRO A 28 8.88 10.59 -16.36
N LEU A 29 9.02 9.31 -16.67
CA LEU A 29 8.44 8.73 -17.89
C LEU A 29 6.91 8.80 -17.85
N PHE A 30 6.32 8.47 -16.72
CA PHE A 30 4.87 8.51 -16.52
C PHE A 30 4.32 9.93 -16.52
N ILE A 31 5.01 10.87 -15.88
CA ILE A 31 4.62 12.30 -15.89
C ILE A 31 4.61 12.83 -17.33
N ARG A 32 5.65 12.55 -18.12
CA ARG A 32 5.69 12.95 -19.54
C ARG A 32 4.54 12.33 -20.35
N PHE A 33 4.19 11.07 -20.07
CA PHE A 33 3.04 10.42 -20.70
C PHE A 33 1.73 11.12 -20.35
N LEU A 34 1.48 11.44 -19.07
CA LEU A 34 0.28 12.14 -18.61
C LEU A 34 0.18 13.55 -19.19
N GLN A 35 1.29 14.29 -19.23
CA GLN A 35 1.36 15.64 -19.84
C GLN A 35 0.99 15.60 -21.32
N LYS A 36 1.51 14.62 -22.09
CA LYS A 36 1.15 14.45 -23.52
C LYS A 36 -0.34 14.16 -23.72
N LYS A 37 -1.00 13.54 -22.73
CA LYS A 37 -2.44 13.23 -22.76
C LYS A 37 -3.29 14.34 -22.13
N HIS A 38 -2.69 15.44 -21.68
CA HIS A 38 -3.38 16.54 -20.96
C HIS A 38 -4.16 16.05 -19.74
N ILE A 39 -3.67 15.00 -19.06
CA ILE A 39 -4.25 14.44 -17.84
C ILE A 39 -3.61 15.13 -16.64
N GLY A 40 -4.39 15.94 -15.93
CA GLY A 40 -3.94 16.69 -14.76
C GLY A 40 -5.02 16.85 -13.71
N GLN A 41 -4.61 17.26 -12.53
CA GLN A 41 -5.47 17.40 -11.35
C GLN A 41 -6.50 18.51 -11.55
N GLN A 42 -7.75 18.25 -11.14
CA GLN A 42 -8.80 19.24 -11.01
C GLN A 42 -8.81 19.77 -9.57
N VAL A 43 -8.52 21.05 -9.39
CA VAL A 43 -8.51 21.70 -8.08
C VAL A 43 -9.88 22.27 -7.75
N ARG A 44 -10.29 22.19 -6.48
CA ARG A 44 -11.55 22.80 -6.00
C ARG A 44 -11.46 24.32 -6.08
N ALA A 45 -12.52 24.96 -6.61
CA ALA A 45 -12.60 26.41 -6.70
C ALA A 45 -12.70 27.11 -5.34
N ASP A 46 -13.21 26.39 -4.34
CA ASP A 46 -13.46 26.86 -2.97
C ASP A 46 -12.26 26.63 -2.03
N GLY A 47 -11.15 26.07 -2.56
CA GLY A 47 -9.93 25.81 -1.79
C GLY A 47 -9.02 27.04 -1.66
N PRO A 48 -7.95 26.95 -0.82
CA PRO A 48 -6.95 28.01 -0.71
C PRO A 48 -6.36 28.38 -2.08
N GLN A 49 -6.17 29.66 -2.34
CA GLN A 49 -5.67 30.16 -3.65
C GLN A 49 -4.29 29.57 -4.01
N SER A 50 -3.48 29.23 -3.01
CA SER A 50 -2.20 28.55 -3.20
C SER A 50 -2.33 27.18 -3.90
N HIS A 51 -3.50 26.54 -3.83
CA HIS A 51 -3.75 25.25 -4.50
C HIS A 51 -4.10 25.43 -5.99
N LEU A 52 -4.54 26.61 -6.42
CA LEU A 52 -4.84 26.88 -7.83
C LEU A 52 -3.59 26.81 -8.73
N VAL A 53 -2.41 27.07 -8.17
CA VAL A 53 -1.14 26.93 -8.89
C VAL A 53 -0.87 25.48 -9.32
N LYS A 54 -1.49 24.50 -8.65
CA LYS A 54 -1.35 23.05 -8.94
C LYS A 54 -2.37 22.54 -9.96
N GLN A 55 -3.23 23.39 -10.49
CA GLN A 55 -4.19 22.98 -11.52
C GLN A 55 -3.46 22.50 -12.78
N GLY A 56 -3.79 21.27 -13.23
CA GLY A 56 -3.14 20.66 -14.38
C GLY A 56 -1.83 19.91 -14.05
N THR A 57 -1.37 19.88 -12.79
CA THR A 57 -0.24 19.04 -12.43
C THR A 57 -0.60 17.56 -12.63
N PRO A 58 0.33 16.73 -13.15
CA PRO A 58 0.10 15.28 -13.27
C PRO A 58 -0.26 14.66 -11.94
N THR A 59 -1.32 13.85 -11.93
CA THR A 59 -1.79 13.08 -10.77
C THR A 59 -1.48 11.58 -10.96
N MET A 60 -1.85 10.73 -10.00
CA MET A 60 -1.69 9.26 -10.06
C MET A 60 -0.22 8.76 -9.98
N GLY A 61 0.69 9.55 -9.40
CA GLY A 61 2.10 9.15 -9.20
C GLY A 61 2.26 7.86 -8.39
N GLY A 62 1.33 7.57 -7.50
CA GLY A 62 1.29 6.34 -6.70
C GLY A 62 1.30 5.04 -7.52
N VAL A 63 0.80 5.07 -8.77
CA VAL A 63 0.84 3.90 -9.67
C VAL A 63 2.28 3.47 -9.95
N MET A 64 3.17 4.43 -10.22
CA MET A 64 4.59 4.13 -10.48
C MET A 64 5.31 3.65 -9.23
N MET A 65 4.94 4.17 -8.06
CA MET A 65 5.47 3.71 -6.77
C MET A 65 5.10 2.24 -6.52
N LEU A 66 3.84 1.87 -6.73
CA LEU A 66 3.35 0.49 -6.56
C LEU A 66 4.00 -0.47 -7.56
N ILE A 67 4.14 -0.08 -8.82
CA ILE A 67 4.82 -0.88 -9.84
C ILE A 67 6.29 -1.08 -9.45
N ALA A 68 6.99 0.00 -9.09
CA ALA A 68 8.40 -0.06 -8.72
C ALA A 68 8.63 -0.96 -7.49
N ALA A 69 7.81 -0.81 -6.43
CA ALA A 69 7.89 -1.64 -5.24
C ALA A 69 7.60 -3.11 -5.56
N THR A 70 6.53 -3.39 -6.32
CA THR A 70 6.16 -4.76 -6.70
C THR A 70 7.26 -5.43 -7.53
N VAL A 71 7.80 -4.75 -8.52
CA VAL A 71 8.90 -5.27 -9.36
C VAL A 71 10.15 -5.51 -8.52
N ALA A 72 10.51 -4.58 -7.63
CA ALA A 72 11.68 -4.74 -6.75
C ALA A 72 11.55 -5.98 -5.87
N VAL A 73 10.38 -6.20 -5.27
CA VAL A 73 10.12 -7.37 -4.41
C VAL A 73 10.19 -8.68 -5.22
N LEU A 74 9.56 -8.72 -6.39
CA LEU A 74 9.58 -9.91 -7.25
C LEU A 74 11.00 -10.28 -7.76
N ILE A 75 11.88 -9.28 -7.88
CA ILE A 75 13.29 -9.51 -8.23
C ILE A 75 14.07 -10.05 -7.02
N MET A 76 13.77 -9.55 -5.82
CA MET A 76 14.58 -9.79 -4.63
C MET A 76 14.13 -10.99 -3.81
N CYS A 77 12.84 -11.34 -3.82
CA CYS A 77 12.27 -12.40 -3.01
C CYS A 77 11.82 -13.61 -3.85
N LYS A 78 11.84 -14.78 -3.22
CA LYS A 78 11.08 -15.91 -3.74
C LYS A 78 9.60 -15.63 -3.56
N VAL A 79 8.81 -15.98 -4.56
CA VAL A 79 7.37 -15.79 -4.51
C VAL A 79 6.76 -16.81 -3.54
N THR A 80 6.28 -16.33 -2.39
CA THR A 80 5.54 -17.12 -1.40
C THR A 80 4.04 -16.81 -1.47
N PRO A 81 3.16 -17.69 -1.01
CA PRO A 81 1.73 -17.40 -0.93
C PRO A 81 1.43 -16.14 -0.08
N ALA A 82 2.17 -15.93 1.01
CA ALA A 82 2.06 -14.75 1.85
C ALA A 82 2.43 -13.47 1.09
N LEU A 83 3.53 -13.50 0.34
CA LEU A 83 3.95 -12.39 -0.51
C LEU A 83 2.92 -12.08 -1.60
N ILE A 84 2.35 -13.11 -2.23
CA ILE A 84 1.27 -12.93 -3.23
C ILE A 84 0.08 -12.23 -2.59
N ALA A 85 -0.36 -12.67 -1.40
CA ALA A 85 -1.49 -12.06 -0.70
C ALA A 85 -1.23 -10.58 -0.39
N LEU A 86 -0.03 -10.21 0.10
CA LEU A 86 0.37 -8.83 0.35
C LEU A 86 0.36 -7.98 -0.94
N ILE A 87 0.96 -8.49 -2.01
CA ILE A 87 1.00 -7.79 -3.30
C ILE A 87 -0.41 -7.59 -3.85
N VAL A 88 -1.24 -8.64 -3.85
CA VAL A 88 -2.61 -8.57 -4.39
C VAL A 88 -3.46 -7.59 -3.59
N ALA A 89 -3.45 -7.64 -2.26
CA ALA A 89 -4.18 -6.71 -1.41
C ALA A 89 -3.74 -5.25 -1.66
N THR A 90 -2.43 -5.02 -1.78
CA THR A 90 -1.87 -3.70 -2.05
C THR A 90 -2.25 -3.19 -3.44
N LEU A 91 -2.16 -4.03 -4.47
CA LEU A 91 -2.53 -3.65 -5.83
C LEU A 91 -4.04 -3.41 -5.97
N LEU A 92 -4.89 -4.19 -5.31
CA LEU A 92 -6.34 -3.99 -5.31
C LEU A 92 -6.71 -2.67 -4.61
N THR A 93 -6.09 -2.37 -3.46
CA THR A 93 -6.28 -1.10 -2.75
C THR A 93 -5.77 0.07 -3.58
N GLY A 94 -4.62 -0.08 -4.23
CA GLY A 94 -4.06 0.89 -5.17
C GLY A 94 -4.95 1.10 -6.39
N ALA A 95 -5.52 0.03 -6.96
CA ALA A 95 -6.47 0.10 -8.06
C ALA A 95 -7.75 0.86 -7.67
N LEU A 96 -8.26 0.64 -6.45
CA LEU A 96 -9.40 1.40 -5.94
C LEU A 96 -9.08 2.90 -5.84
N GLY A 97 -7.89 3.27 -5.35
CA GLY A 97 -7.40 4.66 -5.36
C GLY A 97 -7.24 5.22 -6.76
N PHE A 98 -6.70 4.43 -7.69
CA PHE A 98 -6.57 4.81 -9.10
C PHE A 98 -7.94 5.07 -9.74
N VAL A 99 -8.95 4.24 -9.49
CA VAL A 99 -10.32 4.44 -9.99
C VAL A 99 -10.93 5.72 -9.40
N ASP A 100 -10.68 6.02 -8.12
CA ASP A 100 -11.10 7.27 -7.49
C ASP A 100 -10.51 8.50 -8.20
N ASP A 101 -9.21 8.49 -8.48
CA ASP A 101 -8.53 9.59 -9.17
C ASP A 101 -8.90 9.66 -10.66
N ALA A 102 -9.05 8.53 -11.34
CA ALA A 102 -9.50 8.48 -12.72
C ALA A 102 -10.92 9.06 -12.87
N ALA A 103 -11.82 8.77 -11.92
CA ALA A 103 -13.17 9.33 -11.92
C ALA A 103 -13.17 10.86 -11.79
N LYS A 104 -12.26 11.44 -11.00
CA LYS A 104 -12.07 12.91 -10.91
C LYS A 104 -11.65 13.51 -12.23
N VAL A 105 -10.67 12.89 -12.90
CA VAL A 105 -10.13 13.36 -14.17
C VAL A 105 -11.17 13.25 -15.30
N ILE A 106 -11.81 12.08 -15.44
CA ILE A 106 -12.79 11.81 -16.52
C ILE A 106 -14.00 12.73 -16.39
N ASN A 107 -14.53 12.87 -15.17
CA ASN A 107 -15.71 13.69 -14.92
C ASN A 107 -15.40 15.20 -14.78
N LYS A 108 -14.12 15.60 -14.89
CA LYS A 108 -13.65 16.98 -14.74
C LYS A 108 -14.18 17.66 -13.47
N ARG A 109 -14.19 16.93 -12.35
CA ARG A 109 -14.67 17.41 -11.04
C ARG A 109 -13.75 16.93 -9.93
N SER A 110 -13.78 17.62 -8.80
CA SER A 110 -12.95 17.29 -7.62
C SER A 110 -13.44 16.08 -6.83
N LEU A 111 -14.63 15.56 -7.11
CA LEU A 111 -15.20 14.39 -6.46
C LEU A 111 -14.95 13.14 -7.31
N GLY A 112 -14.30 12.15 -6.70
CA GLY A 112 -14.06 10.83 -7.27
C GLY A 112 -15.23 9.86 -7.05
N LEU A 113 -14.94 8.70 -6.49
CA LEU A 113 -15.94 7.72 -6.05
C LEU A 113 -16.81 8.29 -4.92
N THR A 114 -18.04 7.81 -4.80
CA THR A 114 -18.87 8.12 -3.64
C THR A 114 -18.21 7.55 -2.38
N PRO A 115 -18.33 8.21 -1.21
CA PRO A 115 -17.75 7.71 0.04
C PRO A 115 -18.16 6.26 0.36
N HIS A 116 -19.44 5.93 0.11
CA HIS A 116 -19.95 4.57 0.31
C HIS A 116 -19.28 3.55 -0.62
N ALA A 117 -19.16 3.86 -1.92
CA ALA A 117 -18.51 2.94 -2.87
C ALA A 117 -17.04 2.70 -2.51
N LYS A 118 -16.32 3.74 -2.08
CA LYS A 118 -14.94 3.64 -1.63
C LYS A 118 -14.81 2.76 -0.39
N LEU A 119 -15.65 2.98 0.64
CA LEU A 119 -15.67 2.17 1.84
C LEU A 119 -16.01 0.71 1.56
N ILE A 120 -17.06 0.44 0.76
CA ILE A 120 -17.43 -0.92 0.38
C ILE A 120 -16.26 -1.64 -0.30
N GLY A 121 -15.58 -0.95 -1.24
CA GLY A 121 -14.40 -1.52 -1.90
C GLY A 121 -13.26 -1.82 -0.92
N GLN A 122 -12.97 -0.91 0.01
CA GLN A 122 -11.94 -1.10 1.04
C GLN A 122 -12.27 -2.28 1.96
N PHE A 123 -13.50 -2.35 2.48
CA PHE A 123 -13.95 -3.48 3.32
C PHE A 123 -13.93 -4.81 2.57
N ALA A 124 -14.37 -4.84 1.31
CA ALA A 124 -14.33 -6.06 0.51
C ALA A 124 -12.91 -6.60 0.30
N ILE A 125 -11.94 -5.70 0.02
CA ILE A 125 -10.53 -6.07 -0.13
C ILE A 125 -9.96 -6.55 1.21
N ALA A 126 -10.23 -5.85 2.30
CA ALA A 126 -9.73 -6.18 3.63
C ALA A 126 -10.30 -7.52 4.11
N THR A 127 -11.62 -7.72 4.02
CA THR A 127 -12.27 -9.00 4.34
C THR A 127 -11.69 -10.15 3.54
N ALA A 128 -11.53 -9.99 2.21
CA ALA A 128 -10.93 -11.03 1.37
C ALA A 128 -9.50 -11.35 1.81
N PHE A 129 -8.69 -10.33 2.11
CA PHE A 129 -7.33 -10.51 2.61
C PHE A 129 -7.29 -11.26 3.95
N VAL A 130 -8.14 -10.90 4.92
CA VAL A 130 -8.23 -11.59 6.23
C VAL A 130 -8.62 -13.05 6.06
N LEU A 131 -9.64 -13.33 5.24
CA LEU A 131 -10.07 -14.70 4.99
C LEU A 131 -8.97 -15.55 4.35
N VAL A 132 -8.22 -15.00 3.40
CA VAL A 132 -7.05 -15.67 2.81
C VAL A 132 -5.95 -15.86 3.85
N ALA A 133 -5.64 -14.84 4.65
CA ALA A 133 -4.61 -14.91 5.68
C ALA A 133 -4.90 -16.02 6.71
N VAL A 134 -6.13 -16.09 7.21
CA VAL A 134 -6.51 -17.08 8.23
C VAL A 134 -6.65 -18.48 7.64
N ASN A 135 -7.36 -18.63 6.51
CA ASN A 135 -7.72 -19.96 6.00
C ASN A 135 -6.68 -20.58 5.08
N ALA A 136 -5.96 -19.78 4.28
CA ALA A 136 -4.98 -20.29 3.33
C ALA A 136 -3.55 -20.18 3.83
N LEU A 137 -3.23 -19.14 4.62
CA LEU A 137 -1.88 -18.93 5.13
C LEU A 137 -1.71 -19.37 6.58
N GLY A 138 -2.80 -19.74 7.28
CA GLY A 138 -2.77 -20.20 8.66
C GLY A 138 -2.36 -19.13 9.68
N VAL A 139 -2.59 -17.84 9.35
CA VAL A 139 -2.30 -16.74 10.28
C VAL A 139 -3.29 -16.82 11.45
N PRO A 140 -2.80 -16.90 12.71
CA PRO A 140 -3.68 -16.94 13.87
C PRO A 140 -4.41 -15.58 14.03
N PRO A 141 -5.69 -15.58 14.46
CA PRO A 141 -6.45 -14.35 14.68
C PRO A 141 -6.05 -13.69 16.01
N THR A 142 -4.79 -13.32 16.14
CA THR A 142 -4.21 -12.70 17.34
C THR A 142 -3.59 -11.34 17.02
N ILE A 143 -3.51 -10.45 17.99
CA ILE A 143 -2.78 -9.19 17.93
C ILE A 143 -1.82 -9.09 19.08
N ASP A 144 -0.55 -8.93 18.79
CA ASP A 144 0.49 -8.69 19.79
C ASP A 144 0.50 -7.20 20.17
N ILE A 145 0.26 -6.91 21.44
CA ILE A 145 0.44 -5.57 21.99
C ILE A 145 1.84 -5.52 22.60
N PRO A 146 2.77 -4.73 22.01
CA PRO A 146 4.15 -4.67 22.49
C PRO A 146 4.19 -4.36 23.99
N PHE A 147 5.03 -5.11 24.73
CA PHE A 147 5.27 -4.98 26.17
C PHE A 147 4.09 -5.34 27.10
N ILE A 148 2.93 -5.75 26.57
CA ILE A 148 1.75 -6.04 27.38
C ILE A 148 1.36 -7.52 27.25
N THR A 149 0.79 -7.92 26.13
CA THR A 149 0.31 -9.31 25.91
C THR A 149 -0.10 -9.53 24.46
N THR A 150 -0.32 -10.80 24.12
CA THR A 150 -1.01 -11.20 22.89
C THR A 150 -2.50 -11.31 23.16
N LEU A 151 -3.32 -10.59 22.42
CA LEU A 151 -4.78 -10.69 22.46
C LEU A 151 -5.24 -11.74 21.46
N ASP A 152 -5.97 -12.73 21.94
CA ASP A 152 -6.68 -13.67 21.07
C ASP A 152 -8.04 -13.08 20.67
N LEU A 153 -8.20 -12.80 19.39
CA LEU A 153 -9.42 -12.28 18.79
C LEU A 153 -10.26 -13.38 18.12
N GLY A 154 -9.86 -14.63 18.29
CA GLY A 154 -10.59 -15.80 17.78
C GLY A 154 -11.79 -16.22 18.62
N ALA A 155 -12.10 -15.53 19.72
CA ALA A 155 -13.20 -15.87 20.64
C ALA A 155 -14.58 -15.92 19.96
N LEU A 156 -14.82 -15.05 18.95
CA LEU A 156 -16.03 -15.03 18.14
C LEU A 156 -15.73 -15.58 16.74
N THR A 157 -15.66 -16.90 16.63
CA THR A 157 -15.35 -17.59 15.37
C THR A 157 -16.54 -18.43 14.90
N THR A 158 -16.91 -18.29 13.64
CA THR A 158 -17.87 -19.16 12.95
C THR A 158 -17.10 -20.03 11.97
N THR A 159 -17.33 -21.33 12.02
CA THR A 159 -16.78 -22.27 11.03
C THR A 159 -17.89 -22.69 10.09
N LEU A 160 -17.75 -22.40 8.80
CA LEU A 160 -18.64 -22.87 7.75
C LEU A 160 -18.02 -24.08 7.08
N THR A 161 -18.77 -25.19 7.02
CA THR A 161 -18.30 -26.44 6.40
C THR A 161 -19.00 -26.63 5.05
N PHE A 162 -18.21 -26.67 3.99
CA PHE A 162 -18.68 -26.93 2.61
C PHE A 162 -18.01 -28.23 2.12
N GLY A 163 -18.66 -29.37 2.29
CA GLY A 163 -18.06 -30.67 2.00
C GLY A 163 -16.82 -30.90 2.88
N ASP A 164 -15.67 -31.11 2.23
CA ASP A 164 -14.39 -31.34 2.92
C ASP A 164 -13.65 -30.03 3.28
N THR A 165 -14.15 -28.88 2.89
CA THR A 165 -13.51 -27.58 3.12
C THR A 165 -14.17 -26.88 4.30
N GLN A 166 -13.36 -26.43 5.27
CA GLN A 166 -13.80 -25.60 6.38
C GLN A 166 -13.30 -24.17 6.20
N ILE A 167 -14.20 -23.21 6.29
CA ILE A 167 -13.88 -21.78 6.26
C ILE A 167 -14.10 -21.21 7.65
N ILE A 168 -13.02 -20.69 8.23
CA ILE A 168 -12.98 -20.07 9.56
C ILE A 168 -13.19 -18.57 9.39
N ILE A 169 -14.18 -18.00 10.09
CA ILE A 169 -14.48 -16.57 10.08
C ILE A 169 -14.33 -16.03 11.51
N PRO A 170 -13.18 -15.47 11.88
CA PRO A 170 -12.97 -14.84 13.18
C PRO A 170 -13.51 -13.40 13.16
N TRP A 171 -14.75 -13.22 13.55
CA TRP A 171 -15.49 -11.95 13.39
C TRP A 171 -14.80 -10.75 14.04
N LEU A 172 -14.31 -10.91 15.27
CA LEU A 172 -13.68 -9.81 15.98
C LEU A 172 -12.37 -9.39 15.31
N TYR A 173 -11.54 -10.36 14.92
CA TYR A 173 -10.31 -10.11 14.17
C TYR A 173 -10.59 -9.45 12.81
N LEU A 174 -11.58 -9.96 12.08
CA LEU A 174 -12.00 -9.43 10.79
C LEU A 174 -12.42 -7.97 10.90
N ILE A 175 -13.31 -7.62 11.84
CA ILE A 175 -13.79 -6.24 12.03
C ILE A 175 -12.64 -5.30 12.37
N ILE A 176 -11.73 -5.70 13.25
CA ILE A 176 -10.59 -4.86 13.64
C ILE A 176 -9.65 -4.62 12.45
N ILE A 177 -9.30 -5.66 11.69
CA ILE A 177 -8.42 -5.52 10.53
C ILE A 177 -9.10 -4.73 9.40
N ASP A 178 -10.41 -4.94 9.18
CA ASP A 178 -11.18 -4.16 8.22
C ASP A 178 -11.16 -2.65 8.56
N ILE A 179 -11.38 -2.30 9.82
CA ILE A 179 -11.30 -0.91 10.30
C ILE A 179 -9.89 -0.36 10.15
N LEU A 180 -8.85 -1.15 10.46
CA LEU A 180 -7.46 -0.72 10.30
C LEU A 180 -7.11 -0.46 8.83
N ILE A 181 -7.42 -1.37 7.92
CA ILE A 181 -7.11 -1.20 6.49
C ILE A 181 -7.88 -0.02 5.90
N ALA A 182 -9.19 0.06 6.13
CA ALA A 182 -10.01 1.16 5.64
C ALA A 182 -9.60 2.49 6.28
N GLY A 183 -9.36 2.51 7.60
CA GLY A 183 -8.92 3.69 8.34
C GLY A 183 -7.58 4.22 7.86
N MET A 184 -6.57 3.36 7.75
CA MET A 184 -5.23 3.75 7.27
C MET A 184 -5.23 4.20 5.81
N SER A 185 -6.01 3.54 4.94
CA SER A 185 -6.17 3.95 3.54
C SER A 185 -6.78 5.34 3.43
N ASN A 186 -7.82 5.64 4.20
CA ASN A 186 -8.44 6.97 4.21
C ASN A 186 -7.56 8.02 4.89
N ALA A 187 -6.89 7.68 6.00
CA ALA A 187 -5.94 8.57 6.68
C ALA A 187 -4.81 9.00 5.74
N THR A 188 -4.20 8.06 5.01
CA THR A 188 -3.15 8.35 4.02
C THR A 188 -3.69 9.25 2.90
N ASN A 189 -4.90 9.00 2.41
CA ASN A 189 -5.52 9.83 1.38
C ASN A 189 -5.79 11.27 1.87
N LEU A 190 -6.17 11.44 3.15
CA LEU A 190 -6.35 12.77 3.75
C LEU A 190 -5.00 13.48 3.99
N THR A 191 -3.95 12.73 4.30
CA THR A 191 -2.60 13.25 4.51
C THR A 191 -1.99 13.78 3.21
N ASP A 192 -2.43 13.32 2.05
CA ASP A 192 -1.93 13.74 0.72
C ASP A 192 -2.45 15.13 0.28
N GLY A 193 -2.49 16.06 1.22
CA GLY A 193 -2.86 17.46 0.98
C GLY A 193 -1.67 18.40 0.75
N LEU A 194 -0.46 18.00 1.17
CA LEU A 194 0.77 18.77 1.04
C LEU A 194 1.85 17.94 0.33
N ASP A 195 2.68 18.61 -0.48
CA ASP A 195 3.73 17.95 -1.26
C ASP A 195 4.70 17.20 -0.35
N GLY A 196 4.85 15.91 -0.60
CA GLY A 196 5.74 15.02 0.12
C GLY A 196 5.24 14.54 1.49
N LEU A 197 4.15 15.09 2.04
CA LEU A 197 3.69 14.73 3.39
C LEU A 197 3.24 13.26 3.45
N ALA A 198 2.39 12.83 2.53
CA ALA A 198 1.93 11.44 2.49
C ALA A 198 3.09 10.47 2.22
N ALA A 199 3.92 10.74 1.21
CA ALA A 199 5.07 9.89 0.92
C ALA A 199 6.08 9.85 2.07
N GLY A 200 6.33 10.98 2.75
CA GLY A 200 7.23 11.04 3.90
C GLY A 200 6.72 10.27 5.11
N THR A 201 5.45 10.40 5.46
CA THR A 201 4.85 9.67 6.58
C THR A 201 4.76 8.17 6.30
N VAL A 202 4.32 7.77 5.11
CA VAL A 202 4.27 6.37 4.70
C VAL A 202 5.67 5.74 4.68
N MET A 203 6.69 6.47 4.20
CA MET A 203 8.08 6.01 4.24
C MET A 203 8.52 5.60 5.64
N VAL A 204 8.31 6.47 6.62
CA VAL A 204 8.70 6.19 8.02
C VAL A 204 7.96 4.97 8.57
N VAL A 205 6.64 4.89 8.35
CA VAL A 205 5.83 3.74 8.77
C VAL A 205 6.33 2.45 8.12
N MET A 206 6.61 2.45 6.82
CA MET A 206 7.08 1.26 6.11
C MET A 206 8.48 0.82 6.54
N LEU A 207 9.38 1.76 6.91
CA LEU A 207 10.69 1.42 7.48
C LEU A 207 10.54 0.72 8.84
N VAL A 208 9.64 1.20 9.68
CA VAL A 208 9.34 0.55 10.98
C VAL A 208 8.72 -0.83 10.76
N MET A 209 7.76 -0.94 9.83
CA MET A 209 7.15 -2.23 9.50
C MET A 209 8.16 -3.22 8.92
N ALA A 210 9.11 -2.77 8.11
CA ALA A 210 10.20 -3.60 7.62
C ALA A 210 11.06 -4.16 8.77
N ALA A 211 11.39 -3.31 9.75
CA ALA A 211 12.15 -3.73 10.92
C ALA A 211 11.38 -4.71 11.81
N ILE A 212 10.08 -4.48 12.03
CA ILE A 212 9.20 -5.38 12.78
C ILE A 212 9.11 -6.74 12.06
N ALA A 213 8.77 -6.75 10.77
CA ALA A 213 8.67 -7.99 10.00
C ALA A 213 9.99 -8.77 10.00
N TYR A 214 11.12 -8.08 9.90
CA TYR A 214 12.45 -8.68 10.01
C TYR A 214 12.67 -9.33 11.39
N ARG A 215 12.23 -8.67 12.46
CA ARG A 215 12.36 -9.17 13.85
C ARG A 215 11.53 -10.45 14.08
N TYR A 216 10.43 -10.62 13.36
CA TYR A 216 9.55 -11.79 13.40
C TYR A 216 9.90 -12.84 12.33
N ASP A 217 11.11 -12.79 11.73
CA ASP A 217 11.59 -13.70 10.69
C ASP A 217 10.70 -13.77 9.42
N MET A 218 9.89 -12.72 9.19
CA MET A 218 9.03 -12.58 8.02
C MET A 218 9.77 -11.82 6.90
N LEU A 219 10.78 -12.45 6.30
CA LEU A 219 11.68 -11.79 5.36
C LEU A 219 10.97 -11.21 4.13
N ASP A 220 10.01 -11.92 3.56
CA ASP A 220 9.23 -11.47 2.39
C ASP A 220 8.41 -10.20 2.71
N ALA A 221 7.73 -10.17 3.86
CA ALA A 221 7.02 -8.98 4.34
C ALA A 221 7.99 -7.82 4.65
N SER A 222 9.16 -8.13 5.20
CA SER A 222 10.20 -7.14 5.49
C SER A 222 10.72 -6.48 4.21
N VAL A 223 11.05 -7.27 3.19
CA VAL A 223 11.50 -6.76 1.88
C VAL A 223 10.38 -5.99 1.19
N PHE A 224 9.13 -6.46 1.28
CA PHE A 224 7.98 -5.75 0.73
C PHE A 224 7.80 -4.37 1.36
N ALA A 225 7.84 -4.26 2.68
CA ALA A 225 7.75 -2.99 3.38
C ALA A 225 8.94 -2.07 3.06
N ALA A 226 10.16 -2.60 3.00
CA ALA A 226 11.36 -1.86 2.62
C ALA A 226 11.29 -1.34 1.18
N ALA A 227 10.78 -2.13 0.23
CA ALA A 227 10.59 -1.70 -1.15
C ALA A 227 9.53 -0.60 -1.28
N LEU A 228 8.44 -0.66 -0.52
CA LEU A 228 7.46 0.43 -0.44
C LEU A 228 8.08 1.71 0.14
N ALA A 229 8.87 1.62 1.20
CA ALA A 229 9.62 2.75 1.73
C ALA A 229 10.58 3.33 0.67
N GLY A 230 11.29 2.48 -0.05
CA GLY A 230 12.17 2.88 -1.15
C GLY A 230 11.42 3.61 -2.27
N SER A 231 10.25 3.12 -2.67
CA SER A 231 9.43 3.80 -3.67
C SER A 231 8.96 5.19 -3.22
N CYS A 232 8.65 5.36 -1.93
CA CYS A 232 8.36 6.66 -1.35
C CYS A 232 9.57 7.60 -1.40
N ILE A 233 10.78 7.11 -1.06
CA ILE A 233 12.03 7.88 -1.16
C ILE A 233 12.25 8.34 -2.62
N GLY A 234 12.14 7.42 -3.58
CA GLY A 234 12.31 7.73 -5.00
C GLY A 234 11.31 8.79 -5.50
N CYS A 235 10.06 8.73 -5.01
CA CYS A 235 9.04 9.73 -5.30
C CYS A 235 9.41 11.09 -4.71
N LEU A 236 9.81 11.14 -3.43
CA LEU A 236 10.21 12.38 -2.74
C LEU A 236 11.40 13.05 -3.42
N LEU A 237 12.43 12.30 -3.80
CA LEU A 237 13.61 12.82 -4.50
C LEU A 237 13.26 13.47 -5.83
N TYR A 238 12.22 12.99 -6.50
CA TYR A 238 11.77 13.54 -7.77
C TYR A 238 10.79 14.72 -7.61
N THR A 239 9.91 14.69 -6.61
CA THR A 239 8.81 15.65 -6.46
C THR A 239 9.13 16.79 -5.49
N SER A 240 10.08 16.61 -4.56
CA SER A 240 10.51 17.70 -3.69
C SER A 240 11.23 18.78 -4.49
N PRO A 241 10.84 20.05 -4.35
CA PRO A 241 11.62 21.14 -4.94
C PRO A 241 13.03 21.12 -4.36
N SER A 242 14.03 21.07 -5.24
CA SER A 242 15.42 21.32 -4.83
C SER A 242 15.52 22.74 -4.26
N PRO A 243 16.24 22.97 -3.14
CA PRO A 243 16.48 24.30 -2.63
C PRO A 243 17.24 25.18 -3.63
#